data_0bb46e9bd86887e82495e9a61e557e75
#
_entry.id   0bb46e9bd86887e82495e9a61e557e75
#
_cell.length_a   1.000
_cell.length_b   1.000
_cell.length_c   1.000
_cell.angle_alpha   90.00
_cell.angle_beta   90.00
_cell.angle_gamma   90.00
#
_symmetry.space_group_name_H-M   'P 1'
#
loop_
_entity.id
_entity.type
_entity.pdbx_description
1 polymer ?
#
loop_
_entity_poly.entity_id
_entity_poly.type
_entity_poly.pdbx_seq_one_letter_code
_entity_poly.pdbx_strand_id
1 'polypeptide(L)'
;MIKKFLNIVLPIFFLVSCNGFITSDTEKYFNETFNLIKENSVKKNEIDWAELKKTVRDSIKNFNSNHDVHLGIAYTMVLINDGHSIFGVPQSDNTKAINSKKSNNHKNIIPPIVTKILGNDIAYIKLSGLSIISDSLSKNYTMEIRKALLALDNSASLSGWIIDLRENGGGRLSCESLGLAPLFENSLIGLSWSNKNIYSNVICTNEYFKFGENIQDSLFYDSTLVNKHKKIAILIDKKTVSSGEFLALAFKFQDNTKTFGKQTRGKTSHCLLYNLKDGAILLLATAYYCDKNKTVIRNGIVPDIECDSEESLTKAIDWIKNDI
;
A
#
# COMPACT_ATOMS: atom_id res chain seq x y z
N MET A 1 -35.28 66.37 62.12
CA MET A 1 -35.04 64.95 62.06
C MET A 1 -35.25 64.49 60.64
N ILE A 2 -34.20 64.36 59.88
CA ILE A 2 -34.24 63.94 58.48
C ILE A 2 -33.56 62.59 58.41
N LYS A 3 -34.33 61.51 58.15
CA LYS A 3 -33.79 60.16 57.91
C LYS A 3 -33.26 60.07 56.51
N LYS A 4 -31.94 59.82 56.36
CA LYS A 4 -31.30 59.48 55.11
C LYS A 4 -31.60 57.99 54.81
N PHE A 5 -32.27 57.73 53.69
CA PHE A 5 -32.34 56.37 53.10
C PHE A 5 -31.09 56.12 52.29
N LEU A 6 -30.36 55.07 52.66
CA LEU A 6 -29.18 54.60 51.94
C LEU A 6 -29.64 53.52 50.96
N ASN A 7 -29.69 53.86 49.66
CA ASN A 7 -29.92 52.89 48.59
C ASN A 7 -28.62 52.10 48.32
N ILE A 8 -28.66 50.83 48.75
CA ILE A 8 -27.59 49.89 48.41
C ILE A 8 -27.97 49.27 47.04
N VAL A 9 -27.30 49.66 45.98
CA VAL A 9 -27.37 49.01 44.68
C VAL A 9 -26.39 47.83 44.70
N LEU A 10 -26.93 46.63 44.74
CA LEU A 10 -26.14 45.40 44.60
C LEU A 10 -25.83 45.19 43.10
N PRO A 11 -24.57 45.06 42.68
CA PRO A 11 -24.26 44.68 41.31
C PRO A 11 -24.61 43.20 41.11
N ILE A 12 -25.55 42.94 40.22
CA ILE A 12 -25.81 41.58 39.73
C ILE A 12 -24.66 41.23 38.79
N PHE A 13 -23.72 40.41 39.28
CA PHE A 13 -22.75 39.74 38.44
C PHE A 13 -23.44 38.65 37.61
N PHE A 14 -23.66 38.93 36.34
CA PHE A 14 -23.96 37.86 35.37
C PHE A 14 -22.69 37.05 35.21
N LEU A 15 -22.64 35.89 35.88
CA LEU A 15 -21.68 34.84 35.56
C LEU A 15 -22.09 34.25 34.20
N VAL A 16 -21.52 34.76 33.14
CA VAL A 16 -21.51 34.06 31.85
C VAL A 16 -20.65 32.81 32.04
N SER A 17 -21.31 31.72 32.35
CA SER A 17 -20.72 30.38 32.31
C SER A 17 -20.38 30.09 30.86
N CYS A 18 -19.13 30.34 30.46
CA CYS A 18 -18.56 29.73 29.29
C CYS A 18 -18.42 28.22 29.59
N ASN A 19 -19.49 27.47 29.35
CA ASN A 19 -19.39 26.02 29.20
C ASN A 19 -18.59 25.72 27.95
N GLY A 20 -17.27 25.85 28.03
CA GLY A 20 -16.38 25.17 27.13
C GLY A 20 -16.61 23.67 27.33
N PHE A 21 -17.24 23.02 26.35
CA PHE A 21 -17.37 21.56 26.36
C PHE A 21 -15.95 21.00 26.42
N ILE A 22 -15.55 20.51 27.61
CA ILE A 22 -14.32 19.71 27.76
C ILE A 22 -14.63 18.38 27.08
N THR A 23 -14.19 18.25 25.83
CA THR A 23 -14.27 16.97 25.12
C THR A 23 -13.39 15.97 25.85
N SER A 24 -13.90 14.74 26.08
CA SER A 24 -13.08 13.68 26.67
C SER A 24 -11.86 13.39 25.79
N ASP A 25 -10.78 12.87 26.36
CA ASP A 25 -9.56 12.50 25.60
C ASP A 25 -9.86 11.49 24.48
N THR A 26 -10.81 10.61 24.69
CA THR A 26 -11.28 9.63 23.70
C THR A 26 -12.06 10.29 22.57
N GLU A 27 -12.92 11.25 22.87
CA GLU A 27 -13.66 12.05 21.90
C GLU A 27 -12.69 12.86 21.02
N LYS A 28 -11.68 13.46 21.63
CA LYS A 28 -10.59 14.15 20.94
C LYS A 28 -9.83 13.20 20.03
N TYR A 29 -9.49 12.01 20.53
CA TYR A 29 -8.78 10.99 19.77
C TYR A 29 -9.54 10.55 18.51
N PHE A 30 -10.85 10.25 18.67
CA PHE A 30 -11.69 9.94 17.51
C PHE A 30 -11.69 11.06 16.48
N ASN A 31 -11.89 12.31 16.92
CA ASN A 31 -11.95 13.47 16.02
C ASN A 31 -10.62 13.70 15.28
N GLU A 32 -9.50 13.58 15.96
CA GLU A 32 -8.15 13.71 15.36
C GLU A 32 -7.93 12.63 14.29
N THR A 33 -8.25 11.38 14.60
CA THR A 33 -8.08 10.26 13.67
C THR A 33 -9.05 10.37 12.50
N PHE A 34 -10.31 10.73 12.75
CA PHE A 34 -11.29 10.96 11.69
C PHE A 34 -10.84 12.07 10.73
N ASN A 35 -10.31 13.17 11.25
CA ASN A 35 -9.79 14.26 10.43
C ASN A 35 -8.55 13.84 9.65
N LEU A 36 -7.65 13.06 10.24
CA LEU A 36 -6.50 12.47 9.54
C LEU A 36 -6.97 11.63 8.34
N ILE A 37 -7.97 10.78 8.55
CA ILE A 37 -8.56 9.95 7.48
C ILE A 37 -9.16 10.85 6.40
N LYS A 38 -10.02 11.79 6.77
CA LYS A 38 -10.68 12.73 5.84
C LYS A 38 -9.68 13.47 4.97
N GLU A 39 -8.63 14.04 5.59
CA GLU A 39 -7.67 14.89 4.88
C GLU A 39 -6.74 14.10 3.93
N ASN A 40 -6.51 12.82 4.22
CA ASN A 40 -5.54 12.02 3.48
C ASN A 40 -6.16 10.91 2.62
N SER A 41 -7.42 10.54 2.83
CA SER A 41 -8.09 9.51 2.02
C SER A 41 -8.07 9.85 0.53
N VAL A 42 -7.73 8.88 -0.30
CA VAL A 42 -7.82 8.99 -1.75
C VAL A 42 -9.24 9.33 -2.23
N LYS A 43 -10.26 9.00 -1.42
CA LYS A 43 -11.68 9.32 -1.65
C LYS A 43 -12.12 10.65 -1.04
N LYS A 44 -11.20 11.51 -0.59
CA LYS A 44 -11.53 12.79 0.09
C LYS A 44 -12.61 13.59 -0.61
N ASN A 45 -12.56 13.69 -1.93
CA ASN A 45 -13.45 14.49 -2.74
C ASN A 45 -14.71 13.74 -3.23
N GLU A 46 -14.84 12.45 -2.89
CA GLU A 46 -15.95 11.59 -3.32
C GLU A 46 -16.97 11.34 -2.18
N ILE A 47 -16.64 11.72 -0.94
CA ILE A 47 -17.39 11.38 0.28
C ILE A 47 -18.00 12.64 0.89
N ASP A 48 -19.28 12.58 1.28
CA ASP A 48 -19.86 13.52 2.23
C ASP A 48 -19.38 13.18 3.65
N TRP A 49 -18.31 13.84 4.07
CA TRP A 49 -17.67 13.60 5.37
C TRP A 49 -18.52 14.08 6.55
N ALA A 50 -19.45 15.01 6.35
CA ALA A 50 -20.36 15.46 7.40
C ALA A 50 -21.40 14.38 7.70
N GLU A 51 -22.04 13.85 6.66
CA GLU A 51 -23.01 12.77 6.80
C GLU A 51 -22.36 11.48 7.26
N LEU A 52 -21.15 11.14 6.77
CA LEU A 52 -20.40 9.97 7.23
C LEU A 52 -20.09 10.08 8.73
N LYS A 53 -19.60 11.24 9.20
CA LYS A 53 -19.33 11.47 10.62
C LYS A 53 -20.57 11.35 11.48
N LYS A 54 -21.69 11.90 10.99
CA LYS A 54 -22.99 11.79 11.66
C LYS A 54 -23.41 10.32 11.79
N THR A 55 -23.34 9.54 10.70
CA THR A 55 -23.68 8.11 10.69
C THR A 55 -22.84 7.32 11.70
N VAL A 56 -21.53 7.60 11.79
CA VAL A 56 -20.66 6.96 12.79
C VAL A 56 -21.10 7.33 14.21
N ARG A 57 -21.41 8.60 14.46
CA ARG A 57 -21.87 9.08 15.78
C ARG A 57 -23.23 8.54 16.18
N ASP A 58 -24.14 8.41 15.25
CA ASP A 58 -25.47 7.83 15.52
C ASP A 58 -25.37 6.35 15.92
N SER A 59 -24.34 5.65 15.39
CA SER A 59 -24.05 4.25 15.72
C SER A 59 -23.28 4.10 17.03
N ILE A 60 -22.39 5.06 17.35
CA ILE A 60 -21.54 5.07 18.55
C ILE A 60 -21.81 6.37 19.29
N LYS A 61 -22.84 6.35 20.15
CA LYS A 61 -23.37 7.55 20.81
C LYS A 61 -22.36 8.28 21.68
N ASN A 62 -21.46 7.54 22.35
CA ASN A 62 -20.47 8.08 23.27
C ASN A 62 -19.13 7.42 23.08
N PHE A 63 -18.06 8.21 23.02
CA PHE A 63 -16.68 7.73 22.98
C PHE A 63 -16.09 7.74 24.39
N ASN A 64 -16.49 6.78 25.22
CA ASN A 64 -16.08 6.72 26.63
C ASN A 64 -14.78 5.92 26.84
N SER A 65 -14.36 5.14 25.84
CA SER A 65 -13.20 4.26 25.92
C SER A 65 -12.43 4.22 24.58
N ASN A 66 -11.17 3.77 24.60
CA ASN A 66 -10.43 3.49 23.38
C ASN A 66 -11.14 2.43 22.51
N HIS A 67 -11.87 1.50 23.13
CA HIS A 67 -12.67 0.53 22.38
C HIS A 67 -13.75 1.20 21.52
N ASP A 68 -14.47 2.19 22.06
CA ASP A 68 -15.48 2.93 21.30
C ASP A 68 -14.83 3.72 20.15
N VAL A 69 -13.65 4.31 20.41
CA VAL A 69 -12.86 4.99 19.36
C VAL A 69 -12.48 4.00 18.25
N HIS A 70 -11.99 2.81 18.60
CA HIS A 70 -11.62 1.78 17.63
C HIS A 70 -12.81 1.33 16.79
N LEU A 71 -13.99 1.13 17.42
CA LEU A 71 -15.22 0.82 16.70
C LEU A 71 -15.62 1.95 15.73
N GLY A 72 -15.50 3.21 16.18
CA GLY A 72 -15.78 4.38 15.34
C GLY A 72 -14.85 4.50 14.15
N ILE A 73 -13.56 4.28 14.35
CA ILE A 73 -12.56 4.27 13.26
C ILE A 73 -12.82 3.10 12.31
N ALA A 74 -13.01 1.89 12.82
CA ALA A 74 -13.31 0.71 12.02
C ALA A 74 -14.56 0.90 11.16
N TYR A 75 -15.63 1.45 11.76
CA TYR A 75 -16.87 1.74 11.04
C TYR A 75 -16.68 2.84 9.99
N THR A 76 -15.88 3.88 10.29
CA THR A 76 -15.46 4.89 9.31
C THR A 76 -14.80 4.22 8.10
N MET A 77 -13.90 3.27 8.31
CA MET A 77 -13.22 2.56 7.21
C MET A 77 -14.18 1.73 6.37
N VAL A 78 -15.16 1.07 7.02
CA VAL A 78 -16.22 0.32 6.30
C VAL A 78 -17.04 1.26 5.41
N LEU A 79 -17.43 2.42 5.92
CA LEU A 79 -18.24 3.39 5.16
C LEU A 79 -17.47 4.05 4.00
N ILE A 80 -16.18 4.29 4.16
CA ILE A 80 -15.30 4.78 3.08
C ILE A 80 -15.25 3.78 1.93
N ASN A 81 -15.17 2.49 2.24
CA ASN A 81 -15.20 1.39 1.27
C ASN A 81 -14.26 1.62 0.08
N ASP A 82 -12.99 1.93 0.35
CA ASP A 82 -11.97 2.07 -0.71
C ASP A 82 -11.34 0.73 -1.12
N GLY A 83 -11.70 -0.34 -0.42
CA GLY A 83 -11.28 -1.72 -0.70
C GLY A 83 -9.82 -2.04 -0.35
N HIS A 84 -9.02 -1.06 0.11
CA HIS A 84 -7.59 -1.28 0.38
C HIS A 84 -7.15 -0.82 1.77
N SER A 85 -7.75 0.22 2.33
CA SER A 85 -7.42 0.70 3.68
C SER A 85 -7.74 -0.33 4.75
N ILE A 86 -6.88 -0.38 5.79
CA ILE A 86 -6.99 -1.34 6.90
C ILE A 86 -6.78 -0.60 8.20
N PHE A 87 -7.62 -0.91 9.20
CA PHE A 87 -7.43 -0.48 10.58
C PHE A 87 -7.15 -1.69 11.47
N GLY A 88 -6.09 -1.63 12.26
CA GLY A 88 -5.69 -2.67 13.20
C GLY A 88 -5.50 -2.13 14.60
N VAL A 89 -6.00 -2.85 15.60
CA VAL A 89 -5.83 -2.52 17.01
C VAL A 89 -4.73 -3.36 17.66
N PRO A 90 -4.00 -2.84 18.66
CA PRO A 90 -3.05 -3.63 19.43
C PRO A 90 -3.78 -4.80 20.09
N GLN A 91 -3.22 -6.00 20.02
CA GLN A 91 -3.74 -7.11 20.82
C GLN A 91 -3.45 -6.82 22.30
N SER A 92 -4.49 -6.63 23.12
CA SER A 92 -4.34 -6.58 24.55
C SER A 92 -3.88 -7.96 25.05
N ASP A 93 -2.97 -7.99 26.04
CA ASP A 93 -2.46 -9.24 26.59
C ASP A 93 -3.51 -10.22 27.11
N ASN A 94 -4.75 -9.72 27.37
CA ASN A 94 -5.87 -10.50 27.87
C ASN A 94 -6.64 -11.28 26.78
N THR A 95 -6.43 -11.02 25.49
CA THR A 95 -7.08 -11.75 24.39
C THR A 95 -6.28 -12.98 23.91
N LYS A 96 -5.12 -13.25 24.49
CA LYS A 96 -4.31 -14.43 24.18
C LYS A 96 -5.01 -15.76 24.47
N ALA A 97 -6.00 -15.78 25.35
CA ALA A 97 -6.67 -17.02 25.79
C ALA A 97 -7.78 -17.54 24.85
N ILE A 98 -8.41 -16.68 24.03
CA ILE A 98 -9.57 -17.07 23.24
C ILE A 98 -9.23 -17.36 21.77
N ASN A 99 -8.15 -16.81 21.24
CA ASN A 99 -7.76 -16.94 19.83
C ASN A 99 -6.52 -17.82 19.57
N SER A 100 -6.07 -18.62 20.56
CA SER A 100 -4.89 -19.46 20.45
C SER A 100 -4.99 -20.63 19.44
N LYS A 101 -6.14 -20.82 18.79
CA LYS A 101 -6.32 -21.84 17.73
C LYS A 101 -6.31 -21.30 16.29
N LYS A 102 -6.23 -19.96 16.05
CA LYS A 102 -6.17 -19.38 14.70
C LYS A 102 -5.22 -18.18 14.54
N SER A 103 -4.43 -17.86 15.54
CA SER A 103 -3.26 -17.01 15.33
C SER A 103 -2.19 -17.89 14.68
N ASN A 104 -2.25 -18.01 13.37
CA ASN A 104 -1.05 -18.36 12.64
C ASN A 104 0.01 -17.38 13.11
N ASN A 105 1.02 -17.92 13.81
CA ASN A 105 2.30 -17.26 13.97
C ASN A 105 2.71 -16.77 12.57
N HIS A 106 2.41 -15.51 12.24
CA HIS A 106 3.12 -14.83 11.19
C HIS A 106 4.54 -14.63 11.72
N LYS A 107 5.29 -15.73 11.80
CA LYS A 107 6.74 -15.65 11.81
C LYS A 107 7.08 -14.73 10.65
N ASN A 108 7.99 -13.81 10.85
CA ASN A 108 8.65 -13.03 9.80
C ASN A 108 9.35 -13.99 8.83
N ILE A 109 8.57 -14.70 8.01
CA ILE A 109 9.06 -15.68 7.04
C ILE A 109 9.21 -14.91 5.74
N ILE A 110 10.43 -14.80 5.29
CA ILE A 110 10.73 -14.34 3.93
C ILE A 110 10.14 -15.38 2.98
N PRO A 111 9.20 -14.98 2.08
CA PRO A 111 8.64 -15.91 1.13
C PRO A 111 9.74 -16.41 0.18
N PRO A 112 9.68 -17.68 -0.25
CA PRO A 112 10.70 -18.22 -1.12
C PRO A 112 10.68 -17.51 -2.48
N ILE A 113 11.86 -17.18 -2.98
CA ILE A 113 12.08 -16.75 -4.36
C ILE A 113 12.31 -18.02 -5.18
N VAL A 114 11.44 -18.27 -6.15
CA VAL A 114 11.59 -19.44 -7.02
C VAL A 114 12.27 -19.01 -8.31
N THR A 115 13.40 -19.64 -8.65
CA THR A 115 14.16 -19.36 -9.86
C THR A 115 14.35 -20.60 -10.72
N LYS A 116 14.36 -20.43 -12.04
CA LYS A 116 14.60 -21.51 -13.02
C LYS A 116 15.21 -20.94 -14.29
N ILE A 117 15.93 -21.77 -15.04
CA ILE A 117 16.15 -21.54 -16.46
C ILE A 117 15.18 -22.43 -17.23
N LEU A 118 14.36 -21.84 -18.07
CA LEU A 118 13.38 -22.54 -18.90
C LEU A 118 13.98 -22.71 -20.30
N GLY A 119 13.95 -23.94 -20.82
CA GLY A 119 14.38 -24.27 -22.16
C GLY A 119 15.86 -24.00 -22.42
N ASN A 120 16.73 -23.70 -21.57
CA ASN A 120 18.14 -23.36 -21.58
C ASN A 120 18.48 -21.86 -21.69
N ASP A 121 17.53 -20.99 -22.01
CA ASP A 121 17.81 -19.59 -22.37
C ASP A 121 16.81 -18.55 -21.85
N ILE A 122 15.82 -18.94 -21.04
CA ILE A 122 14.87 -18.00 -20.46
C ILE A 122 14.96 -18.03 -18.94
N ALA A 123 15.32 -16.90 -18.35
CA ALA A 123 15.34 -16.75 -16.92
C ALA A 123 13.92 -16.59 -16.36
N TYR A 124 13.58 -17.34 -15.33
CA TYR A 124 12.30 -17.28 -14.64
C TYR A 124 12.52 -17.00 -13.17
N ILE A 125 11.78 -16.01 -12.64
CA ILE A 125 11.73 -15.68 -11.22
C ILE A 125 10.29 -15.49 -10.80
N LYS A 126 9.85 -16.16 -9.69
CA LYS A 126 8.53 -15.95 -9.07
C LYS A 126 8.69 -15.26 -7.74
N LEU A 127 7.90 -14.20 -7.52
CA LEU A 127 7.81 -13.43 -6.28
C LEU A 127 6.38 -13.52 -5.73
N SER A 128 6.26 -13.85 -4.43
CA SER A 128 4.95 -14.11 -3.80
C SER A 128 4.40 -12.92 -2.99
N GLY A 129 5.13 -11.78 -2.95
CA GLY A 129 4.82 -10.64 -2.11
C GLY A 129 5.45 -10.73 -0.72
N LEU A 130 5.61 -9.60 -0.06
CA LEU A 130 6.30 -9.51 1.22
C LEU A 130 5.50 -8.70 2.24
N SER A 131 4.67 -9.36 3.05
CA SER A 131 3.91 -8.73 4.14
C SER A 131 4.75 -8.56 5.42
N ILE A 132 5.97 -7.98 5.32
CA ILE A 132 6.87 -7.79 6.44
C ILE A 132 6.97 -6.30 6.81
N ILE A 133 6.95 -6.02 8.13
CA ILE A 133 7.08 -4.68 8.70
C ILE A 133 8.55 -4.35 9.03
N SER A 134 9.42 -5.36 9.22
CA SER A 134 10.81 -5.18 9.64
C SER A 134 11.70 -4.68 8.49
N ASP A 135 12.38 -3.56 8.70
CA ASP A 135 13.33 -3.00 7.71
C ASP A 135 14.50 -3.94 7.40
N SER A 136 15.02 -4.64 8.40
CA SER A 136 16.11 -5.61 8.23
C SER A 136 15.72 -6.76 7.31
N LEU A 137 14.53 -7.35 7.52
CA LEU A 137 14.03 -8.44 6.68
C LEU A 137 13.69 -7.97 5.27
N SER A 138 13.16 -6.75 5.13
CA SER A 138 12.90 -6.13 3.83
C SER A 138 14.19 -5.96 3.03
N LYS A 139 15.26 -5.44 3.64
CA LYS A 139 16.57 -5.31 2.99
C LYS A 139 17.14 -6.68 2.59
N ASN A 140 17.03 -7.68 3.47
CA ASN A 140 17.48 -9.04 3.15
C ASN A 140 16.73 -9.61 1.96
N TYR A 141 15.40 -9.44 1.89
CA TYR A 141 14.61 -9.93 0.77
C TYR A 141 15.00 -9.22 -0.55
N THR A 142 15.17 -7.89 -0.51
CA THR A 142 15.69 -7.12 -1.65
C THR A 142 17.02 -7.69 -2.15
N MET A 143 17.96 -7.97 -1.22
CA MET A 143 19.26 -8.56 -1.57
C MET A 143 19.13 -9.95 -2.17
N GLU A 144 18.23 -10.79 -1.64
CA GLU A 144 18.03 -12.14 -2.19
C GLU A 144 17.44 -12.09 -3.60
N ILE A 145 16.54 -11.15 -3.91
CA ILE A 145 16.06 -10.93 -5.29
C ILE A 145 17.25 -10.55 -6.20
N ARG A 146 18.10 -9.61 -5.76
CA ARG A 146 19.30 -9.19 -6.53
C ARG A 146 20.25 -10.33 -6.82
N LYS A 147 20.58 -11.14 -5.80
CA LYS A 147 21.42 -12.33 -5.94
C LYS A 147 20.81 -13.35 -6.90
N ALA A 148 19.50 -13.54 -6.82
CA ALA A 148 18.77 -14.45 -7.69
C ALA A 148 18.85 -14.00 -9.17
N LEU A 149 18.65 -12.69 -9.42
CA LEU A 149 18.80 -12.13 -10.78
C LEU A 149 20.22 -12.32 -11.33
N LEU A 150 21.25 -12.01 -10.55
CA LEU A 150 22.66 -12.19 -10.96
C LEU A 150 23.00 -13.66 -11.24
N ALA A 151 22.51 -14.57 -10.39
CA ALA A 151 22.72 -16.00 -10.58
C ALA A 151 22.08 -16.50 -11.89
N LEU A 152 20.87 -16.04 -12.21
CA LEU A 152 20.20 -16.36 -13.46
C LEU A 152 20.94 -15.76 -14.67
N ASP A 153 21.35 -14.49 -14.59
CA ASP A 153 22.03 -13.78 -15.66
C ASP A 153 23.38 -14.42 -16.02
N ASN A 154 24.11 -14.91 -15.01
CA ASN A 154 25.41 -15.56 -15.18
C ASN A 154 25.30 -17.04 -15.59
N SER A 155 24.12 -17.66 -15.50
CA SER A 155 23.96 -19.09 -15.72
C SER A 155 23.80 -19.48 -17.19
N ALA A 156 23.37 -18.54 -18.05
CA ALA A 156 23.11 -18.81 -19.47
C ALA A 156 23.15 -17.53 -20.31
N SER A 157 23.31 -17.68 -21.62
CA SER A 157 23.02 -16.61 -22.57
C SER A 157 21.52 -16.49 -22.72
N LEU A 158 20.92 -15.50 -22.10
CA LEU A 158 19.46 -15.37 -22.01
C LEU A 158 18.85 -14.78 -23.30
N SER A 159 17.74 -15.35 -23.73
CA SER A 159 16.83 -14.79 -24.72
C SER A 159 15.80 -13.85 -24.11
N GLY A 160 15.46 -14.01 -22.83
CA GLY A 160 14.52 -13.16 -22.12
C GLY A 160 14.31 -13.54 -20.66
N TRP A 161 13.42 -12.77 -20.03
CA TRP A 161 13.07 -12.91 -18.61
C TRP A 161 11.56 -13.17 -18.45
N ILE A 162 11.19 -13.99 -17.48
CA ILE A 162 9.82 -14.15 -17.01
C ILE A 162 9.76 -13.80 -15.54
N ILE A 163 8.99 -12.76 -15.21
CA ILE A 163 8.70 -12.36 -13.83
C ILE A 163 7.28 -12.85 -13.50
N ASP A 164 7.18 -13.86 -12.66
CA ASP A 164 5.89 -14.44 -12.27
C ASP A 164 5.37 -13.77 -10.99
N LEU A 165 4.37 -12.92 -11.15
CA LEU A 165 3.64 -12.23 -10.07
C LEU A 165 2.27 -12.87 -9.80
N ARG A 166 1.98 -14.03 -10.38
CA ARG A 166 0.74 -14.76 -10.06
C ARG A 166 0.78 -15.17 -8.58
N GLU A 167 -0.34 -14.93 -7.90
CA GLU A 167 -0.47 -15.14 -6.46
C GLU A 167 0.39 -14.20 -5.60
N ASN A 168 0.99 -13.16 -6.17
CA ASN A 168 1.67 -12.12 -5.38
C ASN A 168 0.64 -11.33 -4.58
N GLY A 169 0.59 -11.56 -3.28
CA GLY A 169 -0.37 -10.96 -2.34
C GLY A 169 -0.08 -9.50 -2.00
N GLY A 170 0.97 -8.92 -2.57
CA GLY A 170 1.43 -7.57 -2.26
C GLY A 170 2.30 -7.50 -1.02
N GLY A 171 2.52 -6.30 -0.51
CA GLY A 171 3.35 -6.02 0.65
C GLY A 171 4.16 -4.74 0.52
N ARG A 172 5.45 -4.79 0.89
CA ARG A 172 6.33 -3.62 0.84
C ARG A 172 6.85 -3.37 -0.59
N LEU A 173 6.20 -2.43 -1.27
CA LEU A 173 6.47 -2.10 -2.67
C LEU A 173 7.93 -1.78 -2.97
N SER A 174 8.56 -0.93 -2.14
CA SER A 174 9.95 -0.49 -2.33
C SER A 174 10.93 -1.66 -2.34
N CYS A 175 10.68 -2.68 -1.56
CA CYS A 175 11.52 -3.86 -1.40
C CYS A 175 11.60 -4.69 -2.69
N GLU A 176 10.45 -5.07 -3.25
CA GLU A 176 10.40 -5.86 -4.49
C GLU A 176 10.85 -5.03 -5.70
N SER A 177 10.41 -3.75 -5.77
CA SER A 177 10.83 -2.85 -6.85
C SER A 177 12.35 -2.67 -6.86
N LEU A 178 12.95 -2.41 -5.69
CA LEU A 178 14.39 -2.23 -5.58
C LEU A 178 15.15 -3.54 -5.85
N GLY A 179 14.56 -4.69 -5.50
CA GLY A 179 15.09 -6.00 -5.87
C GLY A 179 15.14 -6.23 -7.37
N LEU A 180 14.10 -5.83 -8.10
CA LEU A 180 13.97 -5.96 -9.55
C LEU A 180 14.58 -4.80 -10.34
N ALA A 181 15.09 -3.76 -9.66
CA ALA A 181 15.61 -2.56 -10.31
C ALA A 181 16.65 -2.80 -11.43
N PRO A 182 17.52 -3.82 -11.38
CA PRO A 182 18.46 -4.09 -12.49
C PRO A 182 17.79 -4.39 -13.83
N LEU A 183 16.50 -4.80 -13.81
CA LEU A 183 15.71 -5.07 -15.01
C LEU A 183 14.98 -3.84 -15.55
N PHE A 184 14.92 -2.73 -14.80
CA PHE A 184 14.32 -1.50 -15.28
C PHE A 184 15.32 -0.73 -16.16
N GLU A 185 14.94 -0.43 -17.39
CA GLU A 185 15.71 0.45 -18.28
C GLU A 185 15.50 1.91 -17.91
N ASN A 186 14.25 2.27 -17.61
CA ASN A 186 13.84 3.60 -17.18
C ASN A 186 13.67 3.64 -15.66
N SER A 187 14.28 4.61 -15.00
CA SER A 187 14.12 4.80 -13.56
C SER A 187 12.71 5.26 -13.16
N LEU A 188 11.95 5.90 -14.06
CA LEU A 188 10.54 6.19 -13.85
C LEU A 188 9.73 4.90 -14.05
N ILE A 189 9.25 4.34 -12.95
CA ILE A 189 8.53 3.07 -12.95
C ILE A 189 7.03 3.21 -12.66
N GLY A 190 6.55 4.41 -12.45
CA GLY A 190 5.13 4.66 -12.22
C GLY A 190 4.80 6.10 -11.92
N LEU A 191 3.52 6.37 -11.96
CA LEU A 191 2.92 7.63 -11.54
C LEU A 191 1.84 7.35 -10.51
N SER A 192 1.59 8.30 -9.62
CA SER A 192 0.47 8.26 -8.70
C SER A 192 -0.29 9.58 -8.72
N TRP A 193 -1.60 9.52 -8.46
CA TRP A 193 -2.47 10.67 -8.36
C TRP A 193 -3.14 10.69 -6.98
N SER A 194 -2.96 11.81 -6.25
CA SER A 194 -3.51 11.99 -4.91
C SER A 194 -4.82 12.78 -4.91
N ASN A 195 -5.53 12.74 -3.80
CA ASN A 195 -6.75 13.53 -3.57
C ASN A 195 -6.55 15.06 -3.64
N LYS A 196 -5.30 15.53 -3.68
CA LYS A 196 -4.94 16.95 -3.86
C LYS A 196 -4.73 17.32 -5.34
N ASN A 197 -5.10 16.44 -6.26
CA ASN A 197 -4.86 16.56 -7.70
C ASN A 197 -3.36 16.71 -8.06
N ILE A 198 -2.50 16.09 -7.26
CA ILE A 198 -1.05 16.11 -7.47
C ILE A 198 -0.63 14.77 -8.05
N TYR A 199 0.08 14.83 -9.19
CA TYR A 199 0.81 13.68 -9.71
C TYR A 199 2.19 13.62 -9.09
N SER A 200 2.59 12.42 -8.66
CA SER A 200 3.91 12.15 -8.13
C SER A 200 4.57 11.03 -8.93
N ASN A 201 5.86 11.20 -9.21
CA ASN A 201 6.66 10.17 -9.85
C ASN A 201 7.02 9.07 -8.85
N VAL A 202 7.08 7.84 -9.33
CA VAL A 202 7.69 6.71 -8.62
C VAL A 202 8.97 6.34 -9.35
N ILE A 203 10.08 6.53 -8.68
CA ILE A 203 11.43 6.34 -9.22
C ILE A 203 12.08 5.14 -8.54
N CYS A 204 12.66 4.26 -9.33
CA CYS A 204 13.48 3.16 -8.84
C CYS A 204 14.77 3.10 -9.64
N THR A 205 15.88 3.26 -8.96
CA THR A 205 17.23 3.08 -9.50
C THR A 205 17.85 1.82 -8.88
N ASN A 206 19.07 1.49 -9.27
CA ASN A 206 19.82 0.41 -8.61
C ASN A 206 20.14 0.70 -7.14
N GLU A 207 20.02 1.96 -6.69
CA GLU A 207 20.46 2.39 -5.37
C GLU A 207 19.31 2.77 -4.45
N TYR A 208 18.20 3.29 -4.99
CA TYR A 208 17.08 3.77 -4.17
C TYR A 208 15.73 3.62 -4.86
N PHE A 209 14.70 3.53 -4.02
CA PHE A 209 13.30 3.66 -4.38
C PHE A 209 12.72 4.96 -3.79
N LYS A 210 12.13 5.80 -4.64
CA LYS A 210 11.58 7.10 -4.28
C LYS A 210 10.13 7.22 -4.70
N PHE A 211 9.28 7.72 -3.80
CA PHE A 211 7.89 8.04 -4.07
C PHE A 211 7.68 9.55 -3.88
N GLY A 212 7.36 10.27 -4.94
CA GLY A 212 7.39 11.73 -4.95
C GLY A 212 8.80 12.22 -4.60
N GLU A 213 8.93 13.06 -3.57
CA GLU A 213 10.24 13.57 -3.12
C GLU A 213 10.89 12.71 -2.02
N ASN A 214 10.20 11.68 -1.52
CA ASN A 214 10.65 10.89 -0.39
C ASN A 214 11.34 9.59 -0.82
N ILE A 215 12.60 9.41 -0.44
CA ILE A 215 13.30 8.12 -0.54
C ILE A 215 12.74 7.21 0.55
N GLN A 216 12.15 6.08 0.14
CA GLN A 216 11.54 5.11 1.05
C GLN A 216 12.50 3.98 1.42
N ASP A 217 13.36 3.58 0.49
CA ASP A 217 14.36 2.55 0.69
C ASP A 217 15.61 2.82 -0.17
N SER A 218 16.75 2.30 0.29
CA SER A 218 18.02 2.34 -0.45
C SER A 218 18.81 1.04 -0.26
N LEU A 219 19.54 0.66 -1.30
CA LEU A 219 20.39 -0.52 -1.30
C LEU A 219 21.66 -0.23 -2.10
N PHE A 220 22.81 -0.35 -1.45
CA PHE A 220 24.11 -0.28 -2.10
C PHE A 220 24.58 -1.72 -2.40
N TYR A 221 24.29 -2.19 -3.60
CA TYR A 221 24.68 -3.52 -4.07
C TYR A 221 24.89 -3.47 -5.58
N ASP A 222 26.12 -3.71 -6.01
CA ASP A 222 26.43 -3.77 -7.44
C ASP A 222 25.77 -5.01 -8.05
N SER A 223 24.93 -4.77 -9.03
CA SER A 223 24.10 -5.80 -9.67
C SER A 223 23.81 -5.45 -11.13
N THR A 224 24.87 -5.15 -11.88
CA THR A 224 24.75 -4.94 -13.32
C THR A 224 24.46 -6.27 -14.01
N LEU A 225 23.34 -6.33 -14.76
CA LEU A 225 22.97 -7.48 -15.56
C LEU A 225 23.46 -7.33 -17.00
N VAL A 226 23.98 -8.41 -17.57
CA VAL A 226 24.42 -8.48 -18.98
C VAL A 226 23.20 -8.55 -19.91
N ASN A 227 22.17 -9.30 -19.53
CA ASN A 227 20.99 -9.57 -20.35
C ASN A 227 19.78 -8.68 -20.01
N LYS A 228 19.97 -7.48 -19.43
CA LYS A 228 18.87 -6.62 -18.97
C LYS A 228 17.97 -6.10 -20.10
N HIS A 229 18.53 -5.88 -21.30
CA HIS A 229 17.81 -5.33 -22.46
C HIS A 229 17.01 -6.38 -23.26
N LYS A 230 16.86 -7.59 -22.74
CA LYS A 230 16.05 -8.64 -23.35
C LYS A 230 14.56 -8.43 -23.10
N LYS A 231 13.70 -9.16 -23.84
CA LYS A 231 12.26 -9.17 -23.59
C LYS A 231 11.94 -9.63 -22.16
N ILE A 232 10.99 -8.98 -21.52
CA ILE A 232 10.54 -9.32 -20.17
C ILE A 232 9.04 -9.60 -20.18
N ALA A 233 8.64 -10.84 -19.93
CA ALA A 233 7.26 -11.23 -19.79
C ALA A 233 6.86 -11.23 -18.31
N ILE A 234 5.70 -10.62 -17.98
CA ILE A 234 5.17 -10.53 -16.64
C ILE A 234 3.90 -11.37 -16.55
N LEU A 235 3.89 -12.39 -15.69
CA LEU A 235 2.70 -13.21 -15.47
C LEU A 235 1.89 -12.64 -14.32
N ILE A 236 0.60 -12.41 -14.54
CA ILE A 236 -0.35 -11.86 -13.56
C ILE A 236 -1.65 -12.65 -13.50
N ASP A 237 -2.33 -12.62 -12.37
CA ASP A 237 -3.63 -13.24 -12.19
C ASP A 237 -4.53 -12.44 -11.22
N LYS A 238 -5.75 -12.96 -10.98
CA LYS A 238 -6.72 -12.37 -10.04
C LYS A 238 -6.24 -12.33 -8.58
N LYS A 239 -5.16 -13.02 -8.24
CA LYS A 239 -4.53 -13.03 -6.92
C LYS A 239 -3.29 -12.12 -6.84
N THR A 240 -2.88 -11.52 -7.95
CA THR A 240 -1.91 -10.43 -7.97
C THR A 240 -2.56 -9.19 -7.35
N VAL A 241 -2.02 -8.69 -6.25
CA VAL A 241 -2.66 -7.66 -5.40
C VAL A 241 -1.66 -6.58 -4.98
N SER A 242 -2.13 -5.32 -4.87
CA SER A 242 -1.40 -4.22 -4.21
C SER A 242 0.00 -3.98 -4.81
N SER A 243 1.10 -4.20 -4.08
CA SER A 243 2.46 -4.03 -4.63
C SER A 243 2.72 -4.92 -5.85
N GLY A 244 2.13 -6.12 -5.91
CA GLY A 244 2.20 -6.98 -7.10
C GLY A 244 1.54 -6.33 -8.32
N GLU A 245 0.44 -5.60 -8.13
CA GLU A 245 -0.22 -4.84 -9.20
C GLU A 245 0.64 -3.67 -9.66
N PHE A 246 1.28 -2.98 -8.69
CA PHE A 246 2.21 -1.90 -9.04
C PHE A 246 3.42 -2.43 -9.79
N LEU A 247 4.00 -3.57 -9.40
CA LEU A 247 5.12 -4.17 -10.13
C LEU A 247 4.74 -4.51 -11.58
N ALA A 248 3.57 -5.08 -11.80
CA ALA A 248 3.07 -5.31 -13.16
C ALA A 248 2.96 -3.99 -13.93
N LEU A 249 2.45 -2.93 -13.31
CA LEU A 249 2.40 -1.59 -13.90
C LEU A 249 3.79 -1.03 -14.15
N ALA A 250 4.75 -1.20 -13.22
CA ALA A 250 6.11 -0.71 -13.34
C ALA A 250 6.82 -1.27 -14.59
N PHE A 251 6.60 -2.54 -14.90
CA PHE A 251 7.10 -3.14 -16.11
C PHE A 251 6.38 -2.61 -17.37
N LYS A 252 5.09 -2.23 -17.29
CA LYS A 252 4.40 -1.53 -18.41
C LYS A 252 4.97 -0.13 -18.68
N PHE A 253 5.78 0.43 -17.78
CA PHE A 253 6.56 1.66 -18.02
C PHE A 253 7.87 1.40 -18.75
N GLN A 254 8.29 0.14 -18.87
CA GLN A 254 9.53 -0.23 -19.57
C GLN A 254 9.23 -0.61 -21.04
N ASP A 255 10.25 -0.51 -21.87
CA ASP A 255 10.21 -1.02 -23.23
C ASP A 255 10.46 -2.54 -23.21
N ASN A 256 10.12 -3.23 -24.31
CA ASN A 256 10.32 -4.69 -24.45
C ASN A 256 9.65 -5.54 -23.35
N THR A 257 8.56 -5.06 -22.77
CA THR A 257 7.78 -5.81 -21.77
C THR A 257 6.36 -6.10 -22.23
N LYS A 258 5.81 -7.24 -21.84
CA LYS A 258 4.38 -7.57 -21.99
C LYS A 258 3.87 -8.33 -20.77
N THR A 259 2.62 -8.07 -20.42
CA THR A 259 1.92 -8.75 -19.33
C THR A 259 0.98 -9.83 -19.88
N PHE A 260 0.94 -11.00 -19.24
CA PHE A 260 0.19 -12.17 -19.64
C PHE A 260 -0.68 -12.70 -18.49
N GLY A 261 -1.87 -13.18 -18.78
CA GLY A 261 -2.73 -13.84 -17.80
C GLY A 261 -4.10 -13.21 -17.65
N LYS A 262 -4.55 -12.95 -16.41
CA LYS A 262 -5.84 -12.33 -16.10
C LYS A 262 -5.66 -10.99 -15.40
N GLN A 263 -6.68 -10.15 -15.53
CA GLN A 263 -6.76 -8.88 -14.79
C GLN A 263 -6.53 -9.09 -13.29
N THR A 264 -5.75 -8.22 -12.68
CA THR A 264 -5.38 -8.28 -11.27
C THR A 264 -6.53 -7.90 -10.33
N ARG A 265 -6.31 -7.93 -9.03
CA ARG A 265 -7.37 -7.81 -8.00
C ARG A 265 -8.08 -6.46 -7.97
N GLY A 266 -7.41 -5.36 -8.30
CA GLY A 266 -7.98 -4.01 -8.25
C GLY A 266 -7.66 -3.21 -6.98
N LYS A 267 -6.65 -3.60 -6.21
CA LYS A 267 -6.12 -2.80 -5.10
C LYS A 267 -4.96 -1.91 -5.56
N THR A 268 -5.27 -1.02 -6.48
CA THR A 268 -4.29 -0.18 -7.20
C THR A 268 -4.11 1.19 -6.58
N SER A 269 -4.07 1.26 -5.25
CA SER A 269 -3.79 2.47 -4.50
C SER A 269 -2.51 2.35 -3.67
N HIS A 270 -1.80 3.47 -3.55
CA HIS A 270 -0.70 3.60 -2.60
C HIS A 270 -1.27 3.87 -1.21
N CYS A 271 -0.83 3.09 -0.23
CA CYS A 271 -1.25 3.24 1.15
C CYS A 271 -0.11 3.79 2.02
N LEU A 272 -0.44 4.71 2.92
CA LEU A 272 0.46 5.18 3.98
C LEU A 272 0.08 4.55 5.31
N LEU A 273 1.10 4.17 6.08
CA LEU A 273 0.95 3.64 7.42
C LEU A 273 0.99 4.79 8.45
N TYR A 274 -0.03 4.87 9.27
CA TYR A 274 -0.10 5.81 10.40
C TYR A 274 -0.13 5.02 11.70
N ASN A 275 0.83 5.31 12.60
CA ASN A 275 0.81 4.82 13.98
C ASN A 275 -0.03 5.78 14.81
N LEU A 276 -1.10 5.29 15.43
CA LEU A 276 -1.99 6.08 16.26
C LEU A 276 -1.48 6.12 17.71
N LYS A 277 -1.99 7.08 18.50
CA LYS A 277 -1.44 7.41 19.84
C LYS A 277 -1.50 6.27 20.86
N ASP A 278 -2.41 5.32 20.66
CA ASP A 278 -2.60 4.16 21.55
C ASP A 278 -1.95 2.87 21.02
N GLY A 279 -1.14 2.98 19.95
CA GLY A 279 -0.49 1.85 19.29
C GLY A 279 -1.34 1.16 18.24
N ALA A 280 -2.57 1.61 17.99
CA ALA A 280 -3.34 1.16 16.83
C ALA A 280 -2.67 1.62 15.53
N ILE A 281 -2.87 0.88 14.44
CA ILE A 281 -2.31 1.17 13.13
C ILE A 281 -3.43 1.41 12.12
N LEU A 282 -3.22 2.42 11.27
CA LEU A 282 -4.08 2.74 10.15
C LEU A 282 -3.25 2.70 8.87
N LEU A 283 -3.52 1.74 8.00
CA LEU A 283 -3.04 1.71 6.63
C LEU A 283 -4.10 2.39 5.77
N LEU A 284 -3.83 3.57 5.24
CA LEU A 284 -4.81 4.41 4.53
C LEU A 284 -4.42 4.56 3.07
N ALA A 285 -5.33 4.29 2.14
CA ALA A 285 -5.17 4.57 0.72
C ALA A 285 -5.18 6.10 0.49
N THR A 286 -4.08 6.64 -0.03
CA THR A 286 -3.85 8.09 -0.15
C THR A 286 -3.66 8.56 -1.58
N ALA A 287 -3.34 7.67 -2.51
CA ALA A 287 -3.19 7.96 -3.93
C ALA A 287 -3.53 6.72 -4.76
N TYR A 288 -4.00 6.92 -6.00
CA TYR A 288 -4.11 5.85 -6.99
C TYR A 288 -2.87 5.80 -7.87
N TYR A 289 -2.52 4.63 -8.37
CA TYR A 289 -1.53 4.49 -9.43
C TYR A 289 -2.10 4.95 -10.77
N CYS A 290 -1.21 5.46 -11.63
CA CYS A 290 -1.55 5.91 -12.97
C CYS A 290 -0.62 5.25 -13.99
N ASP A 291 -1.14 5.09 -15.21
CA ASP A 291 -0.34 4.68 -16.37
C ASP A 291 0.54 5.83 -16.91
N LYS A 292 1.29 5.57 -17.98
CA LYS A 292 2.15 6.56 -18.65
C LYS A 292 1.36 7.80 -19.15
N ASN A 293 0.07 7.62 -19.45
CA ASN A 293 -0.81 8.68 -19.95
C ASN A 293 -1.51 9.45 -18.82
N LYS A 294 -1.12 9.19 -17.55
CA LYS A 294 -1.77 9.75 -16.35
C LYS A 294 -3.22 9.26 -16.15
N THR A 295 -3.61 8.15 -16.78
CA THR A 295 -4.92 7.54 -16.53
C THR A 295 -4.88 6.84 -15.18
N VAL A 296 -5.82 7.20 -14.31
CA VAL A 296 -5.95 6.60 -12.96
C VAL A 296 -6.44 5.16 -13.09
N ILE A 297 -5.73 4.23 -12.48
CA ILE A 297 -6.06 2.80 -12.47
C ILE A 297 -6.81 2.48 -11.18
N ARG A 298 -8.09 2.08 -11.31
CA ARG A 298 -8.96 1.77 -10.15
C ARG A 298 -9.35 0.30 -10.04
N ASN A 299 -9.34 -0.43 -11.15
CA ASN A 299 -9.92 -1.77 -11.25
C ASN A 299 -8.90 -2.87 -11.51
N GLY A 300 -7.62 -2.62 -11.22
CA GLY A 300 -6.56 -3.58 -11.49
C GLY A 300 -5.87 -3.39 -12.83
N ILE A 301 -4.81 -4.16 -13.04
CA ILE A 301 -3.99 -4.14 -14.24
C ILE A 301 -4.57 -5.15 -15.23
N VAL A 302 -4.97 -4.67 -16.39
CA VAL A 302 -5.37 -5.51 -17.51
C VAL A 302 -4.11 -6.00 -18.23
N PRO A 303 -3.95 -7.32 -18.45
CA PRO A 303 -2.80 -7.86 -19.17
C PRO A 303 -2.82 -7.41 -20.64
N ASP A 304 -1.64 -7.34 -21.25
CA ASP A 304 -1.51 -7.07 -22.69
C ASP A 304 -1.99 -8.28 -23.51
N ILE A 305 -1.80 -9.48 -22.99
CA ILE A 305 -2.26 -10.74 -23.57
C ILE A 305 -3.11 -11.49 -22.53
N GLU A 306 -4.42 -11.40 -22.72
CA GLU A 306 -5.36 -12.14 -21.85
C GLU A 306 -5.34 -13.64 -22.18
N CYS A 307 -5.19 -14.46 -21.14
CA CYS A 307 -5.21 -15.92 -21.26
C CYS A 307 -5.46 -16.56 -19.88
N ASP A 308 -5.72 -17.85 -19.87
CA ASP A 308 -5.84 -18.56 -18.62
C ASP A 308 -4.48 -18.70 -17.92
N SER A 309 -4.51 -18.84 -16.59
CA SER A 309 -3.29 -18.84 -15.77
C SER A 309 -2.34 -19.98 -16.17
N GLU A 310 -2.89 -21.13 -16.57
CA GLU A 310 -2.12 -22.28 -17.04
C GLU A 310 -1.43 -22.03 -18.38
N GLU A 311 -2.05 -21.26 -19.28
CA GLU A 311 -1.50 -20.94 -20.61
C GLU A 311 -0.49 -19.77 -20.58
N SER A 312 -0.56 -18.93 -19.55
CA SER A 312 0.20 -17.67 -19.49
C SER A 312 1.71 -17.88 -19.60
N LEU A 313 2.23 -18.95 -19.00
CA LEU A 313 3.66 -19.28 -19.06
C LEU A 313 4.07 -19.69 -20.50
N THR A 314 3.29 -20.53 -21.16
CA THR A 314 3.58 -20.96 -22.54
C THR A 314 3.54 -19.79 -23.50
N LYS A 315 2.50 -18.95 -23.43
CA LYS A 315 2.38 -17.75 -24.28
C LYS A 315 3.52 -16.74 -24.05
N ALA A 316 3.98 -16.61 -22.80
CA ALA A 316 5.14 -15.77 -22.48
C ALA A 316 6.43 -16.30 -23.10
N ILE A 317 6.66 -17.62 -23.03
CA ILE A 317 7.82 -18.27 -23.67
C ILE A 317 7.77 -18.06 -25.18
N ASP A 318 6.62 -18.29 -25.80
CA ASP A 318 6.43 -18.14 -27.23
C ASP A 318 6.70 -16.70 -27.68
N TRP A 319 6.21 -15.70 -26.91
CA TRP A 319 6.45 -14.30 -27.21
C TRP A 319 7.94 -13.92 -27.06
N ILE A 320 8.67 -14.49 -26.08
CA ILE A 320 10.11 -14.23 -25.93
C ILE A 320 10.88 -14.79 -27.13
N LYS A 321 10.54 -16.00 -27.57
CA LYS A 321 11.26 -16.72 -28.64
C LYS A 321 10.95 -16.24 -30.03
N ASN A 322 9.76 -15.67 -30.23
CA ASN A 322 9.33 -15.19 -31.54
C ASN A 322 9.26 -13.66 -31.55
N ASP A 323 9.70 -13.02 -32.62
CA ASP A 323 9.53 -11.59 -32.84
C ASP A 323 8.10 -11.31 -33.36
N ILE A 324 7.09 -11.55 -32.51
CA ILE A 324 5.67 -11.30 -32.84
C ILE A 324 5.22 -10.02 -32.12
#